data_dcfa5251049531cc50d855126d5cea2d
#
_entry.id   dcfa5251049531cc50d855126d5cea2d
#
_cell.length_a   1.000
_cell.length_b   1.000
_cell.length_c   1.000
_cell.angle_alpha   90.00
_cell.angle_beta   90.00
_cell.angle_gamma   90.00
#
_symmetry.space_group_name_H-M   'P 1'
#
loop_
_entity.id
_entity.type
_entity.pdbx_description
1 polymer ?
#
loop_
_entity_poly.entity_id
_entity_poly.type
_entity_poly.pdbx_seq_one_letter_code
_entity_poly.pdbx_strand_id
1 'polypeptide(L)'
;AAANALRRKLLEELIEAREARREKMLPGHRKPLTSVPVEADWHYNIANQGAKNFYEACGVPVVGACFEKSGFRSGEKDLMHTRYCLLYELGRCRKMQKNEDLEFPLFLVNDKHRFRLEFDCQRCFMKVIKHV
;
A
#
# COMPACT_ATOMS: atom_id res chain seq x y z
N ALA A 1 -18.00 36.98 -15.79
CA ALA A 1 -18.86 35.87 -16.29
C ALA A 1 -18.29 35.20 -17.55
N ALA A 2 -17.94 35.94 -18.59
CA ALA A 2 -17.45 35.38 -19.87
C ALA A 2 -16.17 34.56 -19.77
N ALA A 3 -15.16 35.00 -18.99
CA ALA A 3 -13.90 34.28 -18.79
C ALA A 3 -14.10 32.93 -18.14
N ASN A 4 -15.00 32.81 -17.18
CA ASN A 4 -15.31 31.53 -16.51
C ASN A 4 -16.06 30.57 -17.45
N ALA A 5 -16.92 31.07 -18.32
CA ALA A 5 -17.61 30.27 -19.33
C ALA A 5 -16.61 29.72 -20.36
N LEU A 6 -15.69 30.54 -20.83
CA LEU A 6 -14.63 30.14 -21.75
C LEU A 6 -13.71 29.05 -21.09
N ARG A 7 -13.32 29.27 -19.85
CA ARG A 7 -12.50 28.29 -19.10
C ARG A 7 -13.19 26.93 -18.98
N ARG A 8 -14.49 26.92 -18.66
CA ARG A 8 -15.25 25.65 -18.57
C ARG A 8 -15.30 24.95 -19.91
N LYS A 9 -15.61 25.67 -20.97
CA LYS A 9 -15.66 25.12 -22.33
C LYS A 9 -14.31 24.53 -22.76
N LEU A 10 -13.21 25.21 -22.53
CA LEU A 10 -11.86 24.68 -22.82
C LEU A 10 -11.52 23.43 -22.02
N LEU A 11 -11.94 23.35 -20.77
CA LEU A 11 -11.73 22.16 -19.95
C LEU A 11 -12.55 20.97 -20.46
N GLU A 12 -13.80 21.18 -20.84
CA GLU A 12 -14.66 20.16 -21.43
C GLU A 12 -14.07 19.64 -22.74
N GLU A 13 -13.69 20.53 -23.67
CA GLU A 13 -13.03 20.14 -24.92
C GLU A 13 -11.71 19.40 -24.71
N LEU A 14 -10.93 19.80 -23.71
CA LEU A 14 -9.69 19.09 -23.35
C LEU A 14 -9.95 17.67 -22.82
N ILE A 15 -10.95 17.51 -21.96
CA ILE A 15 -11.33 16.19 -21.42
C ILE A 15 -11.80 15.28 -22.56
N GLU A 16 -12.67 15.79 -23.45
CA GLU A 16 -13.15 15.02 -24.60
C GLU A 16 -12.00 14.63 -25.54
N ALA A 17 -11.08 15.55 -25.85
CA ALA A 17 -9.91 15.27 -26.70
C ALA A 17 -8.98 14.23 -26.06
N ARG A 18 -8.81 14.25 -24.73
CA ARG A 18 -8.02 13.24 -24.01
C ARG A 18 -8.68 11.88 -24.02
N GLU A 19 -9.97 11.80 -23.78
CA GLU A 19 -10.72 10.53 -23.83
C GLU A 19 -10.75 9.95 -25.25
N ALA A 20 -10.89 10.77 -26.28
CA ALA A 20 -10.82 10.33 -27.67
C ALA A 20 -9.46 9.75 -28.07
N ARG A 21 -8.37 10.28 -27.49
CA ARG A 21 -6.99 9.80 -27.71
C ARG A 21 -6.59 8.65 -26.80
N ARG A 22 -7.39 8.36 -25.78
CA ARG A 22 -7.09 7.27 -24.87
C ARG A 22 -7.17 5.94 -25.62
N GLU A 23 -6.02 5.31 -25.80
CA GLU A 23 -5.98 3.92 -26.27
C GLU A 23 -6.79 3.08 -25.29
N LYS A 24 -7.91 2.54 -25.75
CA LYS A 24 -8.66 1.54 -25.00
C LYS A 24 -7.74 0.34 -24.89
N MET A 25 -7.04 0.21 -23.77
CA MET A 25 -6.32 -1.02 -23.48
C MET A 25 -7.35 -2.15 -23.49
N LEU A 26 -7.38 -2.87 -24.58
CA LEU A 26 -8.08 -4.15 -24.61
C LEU A 26 -7.48 -5.02 -23.51
N PRO A 27 -8.29 -5.83 -22.81
CA PRO A 27 -7.78 -6.79 -21.85
C PRO A 27 -6.73 -7.65 -22.56
N GLY A 28 -5.46 -7.31 -22.40
CA GLY A 28 -4.37 -8.08 -22.99
C GLY A 28 -4.39 -9.49 -22.43
N HIS A 29 -3.89 -10.45 -23.19
CA HIS A 29 -3.64 -11.78 -22.67
C HIS A 29 -2.80 -11.64 -21.39
N ARG A 30 -3.35 -12.09 -20.28
CA ARG A 30 -2.67 -12.04 -18.98
C ARG A 30 -1.38 -12.83 -19.12
N LYS A 31 -0.24 -12.15 -19.03
CA LYS A 31 1.05 -12.84 -18.96
C LYS A 31 1.04 -13.69 -17.68
N PRO A 32 1.52 -14.93 -17.74
CA PRO A 32 1.66 -15.74 -16.55
C PRO A 32 2.54 -14.97 -15.54
N LEU A 33 2.21 -15.05 -14.28
CA LEU A 33 3.02 -14.44 -13.22
C LEU A 33 4.42 -15.07 -13.28
N THR A 34 5.42 -14.23 -13.45
CA THR A 34 6.85 -14.67 -13.48
C THR A 34 7.36 -15.06 -12.10
N SER A 35 6.68 -14.62 -11.04
CA SER A 35 6.95 -14.99 -9.66
C SER A 35 5.61 -15.12 -8.93
N VAL A 36 5.33 -16.31 -8.46
CA VAL A 36 4.09 -16.63 -7.75
C VAL A 36 4.42 -16.74 -6.27
N PRO A 37 3.69 -16.07 -5.37
CA PRO A 37 3.87 -16.27 -3.93
C PRO A 37 3.48 -17.70 -3.54
N VAL A 38 4.03 -18.19 -2.44
CA VAL A 38 3.71 -19.53 -1.90
C VAL A 38 2.24 -19.58 -1.44
N GLU A 39 1.78 -18.48 -0.84
CA GLU A 39 0.40 -18.29 -0.40
C GLU A 39 0.02 -16.81 -0.47
N ALA A 40 -1.26 -16.51 -0.57
CA ALA A 40 -1.79 -15.15 -0.56
C ALA A 40 -2.61 -14.91 0.71
N ASP A 41 -2.03 -14.15 1.61
CA ASP A 41 -2.68 -13.70 2.83
C ASP A 41 -3.33 -12.31 2.66
N TRP A 42 -3.70 -11.67 3.74
CA TRP A 42 -4.36 -10.36 3.75
C TRP A 42 -3.51 -9.22 3.15
N HIS A 43 -2.17 -9.35 3.07
CA HIS A 43 -1.30 -8.35 2.43
C HIS A 43 -1.54 -8.22 0.91
N TYR A 44 -2.07 -9.27 0.29
CA TYR A 44 -2.42 -9.26 -1.14
C TYR A 44 -3.74 -8.54 -1.43
N ASN A 45 -4.44 -8.08 -0.37
CA ASN A 45 -5.67 -7.30 -0.45
C ASN A 45 -6.74 -7.93 -1.38
N ILE A 46 -6.94 -9.24 -1.27
CA ILE A 46 -7.90 -9.99 -2.07
C ILE A 46 -9.30 -9.73 -1.55
N ALA A 47 -9.99 -8.76 -2.17
CA ALA A 47 -11.27 -8.24 -1.70
C ALA A 47 -12.49 -8.83 -2.41
N ASN A 48 -12.32 -9.49 -3.57
CA ASN A 48 -13.43 -9.99 -4.37
C ASN A 48 -13.17 -11.39 -4.93
N GLN A 49 -14.24 -12.05 -5.37
CA GLN A 49 -14.17 -13.42 -5.89
C GLN A 49 -13.32 -13.52 -7.16
N GLY A 50 -13.33 -12.49 -8.01
CA GLY A 50 -12.53 -12.50 -9.24
C GLY A 50 -11.02 -12.50 -8.94
N ALA A 51 -10.58 -11.71 -7.95
CA ALA A 51 -9.20 -11.71 -7.50
C ALA A 51 -8.84 -13.06 -6.86
N LYS A 52 -9.73 -13.62 -6.03
CA LYS A 52 -9.54 -14.95 -5.43
C LYS A 52 -9.35 -16.02 -6.50
N ASN A 53 -10.27 -16.11 -7.44
CA ASN A 53 -10.20 -17.06 -8.54
C ASN A 53 -8.93 -16.92 -9.38
N PHE A 54 -8.45 -15.69 -9.55
CA PHE A 54 -7.20 -15.44 -10.28
C PHE A 54 -6.01 -16.05 -9.56
N TYR A 55 -5.84 -15.82 -8.25
CA TYR A 55 -4.73 -16.38 -7.48
C TYR A 55 -4.82 -17.91 -7.42
N GLU A 56 -6.01 -18.46 -7.17
CA GLU A 56 -6.24 -19.92 -7.15
C GLU A 56 -5.94 -20.56 -8.51
N ALA A 57 -6.33 -19.92 -9.62
CA ALA A 57 -5.99 -20.38 -10.98
C ALA A 57 -4.48 -20.31 -11.27
N CYS A 58 -3.73 -19.45 -10.57
CA CYS A 58 -2.28 -19.41 -10.62
C CYS A 58 -1.61 -20.43 -9.68
N GLY A 59 -2.38 -21.27 -8.98
CA GLY A 59 -1.86 -22.24 -8.01
C GLY A 59 -1.49 -21.64 -6.66
N VAL A 60 -1.96 -20.43 -6.33
CA VAL A 60 -1.69 -19.75 -5.06
C VAL A 60 -2.88 -19.90 -4.13
N PRO A 61 -2.74 -20.63 -3.01
CA PRO A 61 -3.80 -20.73 -2.02
C PRO A 61 -4.05 -19.37 -1.36
N VAL A 62 -5.32 -18.96 -1.27
CA VAL A 62 -5.74 -17.74 -0.59
C VAL A 62 -6.08 -18.06 0.85
N VAL A 63 -5.16 -17.76 1.76
CA VAL A 63 -5.24 -18.12 3.19
C VAL A 63 -5.82 -17.03 4.07
N GLY A 64 -6.00 -15.80 3.55
CA GLY A 64 -6.56 -14.68 4.29
C GLY A 64 -7.39 -13.74 3.44
N ALA A 65 -8.51 -13.28 3.98
CA ALA A 65 -9.29 -12.21 3.37
C ALA A 65 -8.62 -10.85 3.59
N CYS A 66 -8.89 -9.88 2.70
CA CYS A 66 -8.43 -8.51 2.88
C CYS A 66 -8.94 -7.90 4.18
N PHE A 67 -8.22 -6.91 4.67
CA PHE A 67 -8.51 -6.23 5.93
C PHE A 67 -9.92 -5.65 5.99
N GLU A 68 -10.38 -5.06 4.90
CA GLU A 68 -11.70 -4.43 4.79
C GLU A 68 -12.85 -5.41 5.00
N LYS A 69 -12.65 -6.68 4.66
CA LYS A 69 -13.66 -7.73 4.82
C LYS A 69 -13.55 -8.48 6.13
N SER A 70 -12.32 -8.78 6.57
CA SER A 70 -12.09 -9.57 7.77
C SER A 70 -12.20 -8.76 9.07
N GLY A 71 -12.06 -7.44 8.97
CA GLY A 71 -11.96 -6.55 10.12
C GLY A 71 -10.72 -6.80 10.97
N PHE A 72 -10.50 -5.95 11.95
CA PHE A 72 -9.50 -6.17 12.99
C PHE A 72 -10.06 -7.18 14.01
N ARG A 73 -9.74 -8.42 13.84
CA ARG A 73 -9.87 -9.41 14.92
C ARG A 73 -8.54 -9.42 15.66
N SER A 74 -8.53 -9.31 16.96
CA SER A 74 -7.40 -9.27 17.89
C SER A 74 -5.98 -9.56 17.35
N GLY A 75 -4.99 -8.90 17.87
CA GLY A 75 -3.58 -9.11 17.58
C GLY A 75 -2.89 -7.94 16.87
N GLU A 76 -1.60 -8.07 16.68
CA GLU A 76 -0.80 -7.08 15.97
C GLU A 76 -0.95 -7.23 14.46
N LYS A 77 -1.12 -6.11 13.78
CA LYS A 77 -1.21 -6.07 12.32
C LYS A 77 -0.34 -4.93 11.76
N ASP A 78 0.51 -5.27 10.82
CA ASP A 78 1.25 -4.28 10.06
C ASP A 78 0.34 -3.62 9.04
N LEU A 79 0.05 -2.35 9.27
CA LEU A 79 -0.85 -1.55 8.43
C LEU A 79 -0.15 -0.97 7.22
N MET A 80 1.14 -0.70 7.35
CA MET A 80 1.90 -0.03 6.31
C MET A 80 3.34 -0.49 6.33
N HIS A 81 3.88 -0.74 5.15
CA HIS A 81 5.30 -0.85 4.88
C HIS A 81 5.75 0.37 4.08
N THR A 82 6.76 1.06 4.55
CA THR A 82 7.27 2.25 3.87
C THR A 82 8.79 2.27 3.83
N ARG A 83 9.33 2.80 2.75
CA ARG A 83 10.76 3.11 2.64
C ARG A 83 11.13 4.42 3.33
N TYR A 84 10.15 5.25 3.65
CA TYR A 84 10.36 6.40 4.51
C TYR A 84 10.67 5.90 5.92
N CYS A 85 11.85 6.22 6.42
CA CYS A 85 12.35 5.69 7.68
C CYS A 85 12.57 6.82 8.68
N LEU A 86 11.82 6.84 9.77
CA LEU A 86 11.93 7.86 10.80
C LEU A 86 13.31 7.87 11.46
N LEU A 87 13.98 6.73 11.62
CA LEU A 87 15.35 6.71 12.14
C LEU A 87 16.32 7.45 11.22
N TYR A 88 16.13 7.38 9.91
CA TYR A 88 16.94 8.11 8.96
C TYR A 88 16.68 9.60 9.05
N GLU A 89 15.42 10.03 9.07
CA GLU A 89 15.02 11.44 9.17
C GLU A 89 15.49 12.10 10.48
N LEU A 90 15.50 11.33 11.56
CA LEU A 90 16.01 11.80 12.86
C LEU A 90 17.55 11.77 12.96
N GLY A 91 18.26 11.39 11.89
CA GLY A 91 19.72 11.24 11.91
C GLY A 91 20.21 10.06 12.77
N ARG A 92 19.34 9.08 13.04
CA ARG A 92 19.59 7.92 13.90
C ARG A 92 19.59 6.59 13.13
N CYS A 93 19.91 6.64 11.84
CA CYS A 93 19.99 5.46 11.00
C CYS A 93 21.06 4.47 11.50
N ARG A 94 20.66 3.28 11.87
CA ARG A 94 21.55 2.23 12.40
C ARG A 94 22.66 1.78 11.45
N LYS A 95 22.49 2.01 10.14
CA LYS A 95 23.52 1.73 9.13
C LYS A 95 24.59 2.82 9.07
N MET A 96 24.22 4.06 9.38
CA MET A 96 25.10 5.21 9.25
C MET A 96 25.74 5.60 10.59
N GLN A 97 25.01 5.44 11.68
CA GLN A 97 25.49 5.79 13.03
C GLN A 97 24.99 4.75 14.05
N LYS A 98 25.90 4.23 14.87
CA LYS A 98 25.57 3.38 16.03
C LYS A 98 25.21 4.23 17.25
N ASN A 99 24.20 5.08 17.16
CA ASN A 99 23.74 5.86 18.30
C ASN A 99 22.60 5.11 19.01
N GLU A 100 22.85 4.74 20.25
CA GLU A 100 21.96 3.95 21.11
C GLU A 100 20.98 4.79 21.95
N ASP A 101 20.93 6.12 21.73
CA ASP A 101 20.19 7.07 22.57
C ASP A 101 18.66 7.07 22.38
N LEU A 102 18.11 6.17 21.58
CA LEU A 102 16.67 6.05 21.40
C LEU A 102 16.12 4.85 22.15
N GLU A 103 15.16 5.12 23.03
CA GLU A 103 14.39 4.05 23.69
C GLU A 103 13.42 3.38 22.69
N PHE A 104 13.49 2.07 22.61
CA PHE A 104 12.58 1.26 21.79
C PHE A 104 11.57 0.54 22.66
N PRO A 105 10.34 0.29 22.15
CA PRO A 105 9.85 0.58 20.80
C PRO A 105 9.43 2.04 20.60
N LEU A 106 9.62 2.55 19.37
CA LEU A 106 9.08 3.83 18.96
C LEU A 106 7.62 3.73 18.57
N PHE A 107 6.88 4.82 18.78
CA PHE A 107 5.46 4.87 18.46
C PHE A 107 5.12 6.13 17.68
N LEU A 108 4.23 5.99 16.70
CA LEU A 108 3.44 7.09 16.17
C LEU A 108 2.16 7.22 16.99
N VAL A 109 1.86 8.41 17.44
CA VAL A 109 0.69 8.69 18.26
C VAL A 109 -0.12 9.81 17.60
N ASN A 110 -1.42 9.62 17.49
CA ASN A 110 -2.38 10.67 17.22
C ASN A 110 -3.41 10.70 18.34
N ASP A 111 -4.39 11.61 18.28
CA ASP A 111 -5.37 11.82 19.36
C ASP A 111 -6.13 10.55 19.79
N LYS A 112 -6.24 9.56 18.92
CA LYS A 112 -7.08 8.37 19.15
C LYS A 112 -6.32 7.05 19.09
N HIS A 113 -5.15 7.02 18.45
CA HIS A 113 -4.47 5.77 18.14
C HIS A 113 -2.96 5.85 18.42
N ARG A 114 -2.43 4.71 18.82
CA ARG A 114 -1.00 4.49 19.01
C ARG A 114 -0.56 3.34 18.11
N PHE A 115 0.49 3.59 17.31
CA PHE A 115 1.03 2.61 16.37
C PHE A 115 2.48 2.33 16.72
N ARG A 116 2.83 1.08 16.87
CA ARG A 116 4.22 0.67 17.10
C ARG A 116 4.99 0.69 15.77
N LEU A 117 6.24 1.13 15.84
CA LEU A 117 7.14 1.14 14.70
C LEU A 117 8.14 -0.01 14.79
N GLU A 118 8.30 -0.73 13.69
CA GLU A 118 9.37 -1.71 13.51
C GLU A 118 10.25 -1.31 12.33
N PHE A 119 11.56 -1.52 12.48
CA PHE A 119 12.55 -1.10 11.49
C PHE A 119 13.32 -2.30 10.99
N ASP A 120 13.12 -2.65 9.71
CA ASP A 120 13.98 -3.58 9.00
C ASP A 120 15.15 -2.80 8.38
N CYS A 121 16.23 -2.68 9.15
CA CYS A 121 17.41 -1.97 8.71
C CYS A 121 18.19 -2.71 7.61
N GLN A 122 17.99 -4.02 7.43
CA GLN A 122 18.63 -4.77 6.35
C GLN A 122 18.03 -4.37 5.00
N ARG A 123 16.71 -4.35 4.92
CA ARG A 123 15.96 -4.03 3.69
C ARG A 123 15.64 -2.56 3.54
N CYS A 124 15.97 -1.71 4.52
CA CYS A 124 15.66 -0.28 4.56
C CYS A 124 14.17 0.01 4.40
N PHE A 125 13.34 -0.56 5.25
CA PHE A 125 11.95 -0.16 5.38
C PHE A 125 11.48 -0.15 6.84
N MET A 126 10.40 0.58 7.08
CA MET A 126 9.73 0.69 8.36
C MET A 126 8.31 0.12 8.24
N LYS A 127 7.88 -0.57 9.29
CA LYS A 127 6.50 -1.04 9.44
C LYS A 127 5.77 -0.20 10.46
N VAL A 128 4.52 0.09 10.19
CA VAL A 128 3.59 0.71 11.13
C VAL A 128 2.59 -0.35 11.57
N ILE A 129 2.61 -0.68 12.85
CA ILE A 129 1.85 -1.78 13.43
C ILE A 129 0.81 -1.25 14.39
N LYS A 130 -0.44 -1.67 14.21
CA LYS A 130 -1.51 -1.44 15.16
C LYS A 130 -1.69 -2.62 16.07
N HIS A 131 -1.74 -2.38 17.36
CA HIS A 131 -2.19 -3.33 18.37
C HIS A 131 -3.69 -3.13 18.58
N VAL A 132 -4.47 -4.16 18.47
CA VAL A 132 -5.94 -4.14 18.67
C VAL A 132 -6.30 -4.94 19.88
#